data_180e9db2f0794307c08cde9f6118c6f9
#
_entry.id   180e9db2f0794307c08cde9f6118c6f9
#
_cell.length_a   1.000
_cell.length_b   1.000
_cell.length_c   1.000
_cell.angle_alpha   90.00
_cell.angle_beta   90.00
_cell.angle_gamma   90.00
#
_symmetry.space_group_name_H-M   'P 1'
#
loop_
_entity.id
_entity.type
_entity.pdbx_description
1 polymer ?
#
loop_
_entity_poly.entity_id
_entity_poly.type
_entity_poly.pdbx_seq_one_letter_code
_entity_poly.pdbx_strand_id
1 'polypeptide(L)'
;MVNIRENAARILPAALMAGAALFMISPVVIVLTGSLTDGIGPYIDFFVWQPAQLRAMCNSILIALCVSVGTVLVSVPAAYVFAKVRFRGRGFLFYLYIIVMMMPFSVTLLPQYILSREIGIYDTPLSMILPGIFAPFAAFLLTQMMKSIPDEILEAVRLETDSPWGLLWYVLIPTVRPGIVCAAALVFAEYWNAVAEPLVLMESAEQLPMAVVLDTVGGADAAAYTAVILFCAVPLFLFSYFETEIMEGLGAYRLK
;
A
#
# COMPACT_ATOMS: atom_id res chain seq x y z
N MET A 1 -23.86 -42.91 21.25
CA MET A 1 -23.05 -41.90 21.99
C MET A 1 -21.88 -41.31 21.20
N VAL A 2 -21.38 -41.95 20.13
CA VAL A 2 -20.26 -41.46 19.31
C VAL A 2 -20.64 -40.16 18.51
N ASN A 3 -21.86 -40.08 18.00
CA ASN A 3 -22.31 -38.94 17.16
C ASN A 3 -22.41 -37.59 17.89
N ILE A 4 -22.66 -37.57 19.19
CA ILE A 4 -22.83 -36.32 19.94
C ILE A 4 -21.46 -35.66 20.23
N ARG A 5 -20.42 -36.44 20.50
CA ARG A 5 -19.06 -35.92 20.74
C ARG A 5 -18.39 -35.42 19.46
N GLU A 6 -18.59 -36.06 18.32
CA GLU A 6 -18.06 -35.60 17.04
C GLU A 6 -18.78 -34.32 16.55
N ASN A 7 -20.10 -34.23 16.76
CA ASN A 7 -20.85 -33.01 16.43
C ASN A 7 -20.48 -31.85 17.35
N ALA A 8 -20.32 -32.06 18.66
CA ALA A 8 -19.85 -31.04 19.59
C ALA A 8 -18.43 -30.55 19.25
N ALA A 9 -17.54 -31.46 18.82
CA ALA A 9 -16.17 -31.10 18.40
C ALA A 9 -16.11 -30.23 17.12
N ARG A 10 -17.16 -30.24 16.30
CA ARG A 10 -17.27 -29.38 15.11
C ARG A 10 -18.09 -28.12 15.35
N ILE A 11 -19.11 -28.18 16.21
CA ILE A 11 -20.01 -27.05 16.50
C ILE A 11 -19.28 -25.98 17.31
N LEU A 12 -18.49 -26.36 18.31
CA LEU A 12 -17.79 -25.40 19.16
C LEU A 12 -16.81 -24.48 18.38
N PRO A 13 -15.90 -25.03 17.54
CA PRO A 13 -15.00 -24.18 16.75
C PRO A 13 -15.77 -23.36 15.68
N ALA A 14 -16.85 -23.90 15.11
CA ALA A 14 -17.69 -23.16 14.18
C ALA A 14 -18.43 -21.98 14.87
N ALA A 15 -18.94 -22.19 16.06
CA ALA A 15 -19.58 -21.12 16.86
C ALA A 15 -18.56 -20.06 17.28
N LEU A 16 -17.35 -20.45 17.68
CA LEU A 16 -16.26 -19.52 18.01
C LEU A 16 -15.84 -18.70 16.77
N MET A 17 -15.69 -19.33 15.61
CA MET A 17 -15.37 -18.63 14.36
C MET A 17 -16.50 -17.67 13.95
N ALA A 18 -17.74 -18.09 14.05
CA ALA A 18 -18.89 -17.22 13.76
C ALA A 18 -18.96 -16.03 14.73
N GLY A 19 -18.74 -16.26 16.02
CA GLY A 19 -18.66 -15.19 17.02
C GLY A 19 -17.53 -14.21 16.76
N ALA A 20 -16.35 -14.71 16.42
CA ALA A 20 -15.21 -13.88 16.05
C ALA A 20 -15.50 -13.07 14.76
N ALA A 21 -16.11 -13.68 13.76
CA ALA A 21 -16.49 -12.99 12.52
C ALA A 21 -17.52 -11.88 12.79
N LEU A 22 -18.55 -12.14 13.60
CA LEU A 22 -19.54 -11.14 14.00
C LEU A 22 -18.90 -9.98 14.78
N PHE A 23 -17.96 -10.29 15.68
CA PHE A 23 -17.21 -9.28 16.43
C PHE A 23 -16.36 -8.42 15.49
N MET A 24 -15.69 -9.02 14.51
CA MET A 24 -14.86 -8.32 13.51
C MET A 24 -15.69 -7.44 12.55
N ILE A 25 -16.91 -7.86 12.23
CA ILE A 25 -17.80 -7.11 11.34
C ILE A 25 -18.54 -5.98 12.10
N SER A 26 -18.70 -6.09 13.42
CA SER A 26 -19.49 -5.15 14.21
C SER A 26 -19.04 -3.68 14.08
N PRO A 27 -17.73 -3.31 14.05
CA PRO A 27 -17.34 -1.91 13.85
C PRO A 27 -17.77 -1.37 12.49
N VAL A 28 -17.68 -2.19 11.44
CA VAL A 28 -18.11 -1.80 10.08
C VAL A 28 -19.62 -1.53 10.04
N VAL A 29 -20.41 -2.40 10.68
CA VAL A 29 -21.87 -2.22 10.78
C VAL A 29 -22.22 -0.96 11.56
N ILE A 30 -21.53 -0.68 12.68
CA ILE A 30 -21.73 0.53 13.48
C ILE A 30 -21.47 1.78 12.65
N VAL A 31 -20.36 1.82 11.94
CA VAL A 31 -19.97 2.96 11.08
C VAL A 31 -20.98 3.14 9.94
N LEU A 32 -21.39 2.05 9.27
CA LEU A 32 -22.39 2.09 8.20
C LEU A 32 -23.75 2.59 8.69
N THR A 33 -24.24 2.04 9.79
CA THR A 33 -25.54 2.46 10.35
C THR A 33 -25.47 3.87 10.90
N GLY A 34 -24.38 4.24 11.57
CA GLY A 34 -24.17 5.58 12.10
C GLY A 34 -24.09 6.66 11.03
N SER A 35 -23.49 6.38 9.88
CA SER A 35 -23.41 7.34 8.77
C SER A 35 -24.76 7.65 8.12
N LEU A 36 -25.73 6.74 8.26
CA LEU A 36 -27.07 6.86 7.68
C LEU A 36 -28.13 7.38 8.66
N THR A 37 -27.76 7.69 9.91
CA THR A 37 -28.71 8.18 10.92
C THR A 37 -29.39 9.49 10.50
N ASP A 38 -28.64 10.39 9.85
CA ASP A 38 -29.15 11.67 9.34
C ASP A 38 -29.41 11.61 7.81
N GLY A 39 -29.59 10.41 7.26
CA GLY A 39 -29.83 10.18 5.84
C GLY A 39 -28.60 10.46 4.99
N ILE A 40 -28.81 11.08 3.81
CA ILE A 40 -27.73 11.39 2.86
C ILE A 40 -27.14 12.81 3.07
N GLY A 41 -27.68 13.58 4.01
CA GLY A 41 -27.22 14.94 4.31
C GLY A 41 -25.72 15.02 4.57
N PRO A 42 -25.15 14.23 5.51
CA PRO A 42 -23.72 14.23 5.81
C PRO A 42 -22.80 13.94 4.61
N TYR A 43 -23.27 13.13 3.66
CA TYR A 43 -22.51 12.85 2.42
C TYR A 43 -22.47 14.07 1.50
N ILE A 44 -23.58 14.80 1.37
CA ILE A 44 -23.65 16.06 0.61
C ILE A 44 -22.77 17.12 1.30
N ASP A 45 -22.89 17.23 2.61
CA ASP A 45 -22.11 18.19 3.41
C ASP A 45 -20.61 17.97 3.29
N PHE A 46 -20.15 16.72 3.25
CA PHE A 46 -18.74 16.41 3.05
C PHE A 46 -18.18 17.03 1.76
N PHE A 47 -18.92 16.94 0.66
CA PHE A 47 -18.45 17.45 -0.64
C PHE A 47 -18.68 18.94 -0.83
N VAL A 48 -19.71 19.52 -0.21
CA VAL A 48 -20.17 20.89 -0.49
C VAL A 48 -19.75 21.87 0.61
N TRP A 49 -19.88 21.45 1.89
CA TRP A 49 -19.74 22.36 3.02
C TRP A 49 -18.50 22.11 3.89
N GLN A 50 -17.75 21.05 3.62
CA GLN A 50 -16.54 20.72 4.38
C GLN A 50 -15.27 20.72 3.49
N PRO A 51 -14.84 21.89 2.99
CA PRO A 51 -13.71 21.98 2.06
C PRO A 51 -12.39 21.48 2.67
N ALA A 52 -12.22 21.53 3.98
CA ALA A 52 -11.03 21.04 4.67
C ALA A 52 -10.93 19.51 4.58
N GLN A 53 -12.02 18.79 4.80
CA GLN A 53 -12.05 17.31 4.70
C GLN A 53 -11.87 16.86 3.25
N LEU A 54 -12.51 17.53 2.30
CA LEU A 54 -12.33 17.24 0.88
C LEU A 54 -10.87 17.46 0.44
N ARG A 55 -10.23 18.52 0.91
CA ARG A 55 -8.81 18.80 0.64
C ARG A 55 -7.92 17.70 1.23
N ALA A 56 -8.17 17.31 2.48
CA ALA A 56 -7.42 16.23 3.14
C ALA A 56 -7.57 14.90 2.39
N MET A 57 -8.76 14.61 1.85
CA MET A 57 -9.01 13.44 1.00
C MET A 57 -8.19 13.52 -0.30
N CYS A 58 -8.18 14.70 -0.96
CA CYS A 58 -7.37 14.92 -2.17
C CYS A 58 -5.87 14.76 -1.87
N ASN A 59 -5.39 15.25 -0.72
CA ASN A 59 -4.00 15.08 -0.29
C ASN A 59 -3.66 13.60 -0.09
N SER A 60 -4.54 12.82 0.56
CA SER A 60 -4.35 11.37 0.71
C SER A 60 -4.23 10.67 -0.65
N ILE A 61 -5.14 10.96 -1.59
CA ILE A 61 -5.12 10.39 -2.94
C ILE A 61 -3.82 10.78 -3.65
N LEU A 62 -3.45 12.06 -3.61
CA LEU A 62 -2.24 12.56 -4.26
C LEU A 62 -0.99 11.89 -3.72
N ILE A 63 -0.81 11.85 -2.40
CA ILE A 63 0.36 11.27 -1.75
C ILE A 63 0.43 9.76 -2.05
N ALA A 64 -0.63 9.00 -1.74
CA ALA A 64 -0.63 7.55 -1.89
C ALA A 64 -0.45 7.12 -3.35
N LEU A 65 -1.09 7.82 -4.30
CA LEU A 65 -0.98 7.52 -5.73
C LEU A 65 0.40 7.89 -6.27
N CYS A 66 0.92 9.10 -5.95
CA CYS A 66 2.25 9.52 -6.42
C CYS A 66 3.35 8.62 -5.87
N VAL A 67 3.29 8.25 -4.58
CA VAL A 67 4.27 7.32 -4.00
C VAL A 67 4.15 5.95 -4.65
N SER A 68 2.95 5.39 -4.77
CA SER A 68 2.73 4.07 -5.36
C SER A 68 3.26 3.98 -6.81
N VAL A 69 2.87 4.92 -7.66
CA VAL A 69 3.33 4.98 -9.06
C VAL A 69 4.84 5.23 -9.13
N GLY A 70 5.35 6.20 -8.36
CA GLY A 70 6.78 6.53 -8.32
C GLY A 70 7.63 5.36 -7.85
N THR A 71 7.18 4.65 -6.81
CA THR A 71 7.85 3.45 -6.30
C THR A 71 7.93 2.35 -7.37
N VAL A 72 6.86 2.11 -8.12
CA VAL A 72 6.87 1.14 -9.23
C VAL A 72 7.87 1.55 -10.30
N LEU A 73 7.86 2.83 -10.71
CA LEU A 73 8.77 3.35 -11.75
C LEU A 73 10.24 3.20 -11.38
N VAL A 74 10.59 3.36 -10.11
CA VAL A 74 11.97 3.20 -9.61
C VAL A 74 12.29 1.73 -9.35
N SER A 75 11.34 0.97 -8.78
CA SER A 75 11.58 -0.41 -8.32
C SER A 75 11.69 -1.41 -9.47
N VAL A 76 10.93 -1.23 -10.57
CA VAL A 76 10.98 -2.15 -11.72
C VAL A 76 12.37 -2.20 -12.36
N PRO A 77 13.00 -1.08 -12.76
CA PRO A 77 14.35 -1.12 -13.31
C PRO A 77 15.39 -1.55 -12.26
N ALA A 78 15.24 -1.16 -11.00
CA ALA A 78 16.14 -1.60 -9.93
C ALA A 78 16.07 -3.12 -9.75
N ALA A 79 14.87 -3.69 -9.73
CA ALA A 79 14.65 -5.14 -9.65
C ALA A 79 15.27 -5.88 -10.83
N TYR A 80 15.13 -5.36 -12.04
CA TYR A 80 15.78 -5.93 -13.22
C TYR A 80 17.31 -5.98 -13.07
N VAL A 81 17.91 -4.89 -12.63
CA VAL A 81 19.37 -4.84 -12.41
C VAL A 81 19.80 -5.85 -11.35
N PHE A 82 19.12 -5.90 -10.21
CA PHE A 82 19.44 -6.86 -9.13
C PHE A 82 19.11 -8.31 -9.47
N ALA A 83 18.14 -8.59 -10.35
CA ALA A 83 17.78 -9.96 -10.69
C ALA A 83 18.60 -10.52 -11.84
N LYS A 84 18.78 -9.76 -12.93
CA LYS A 84 19.23 -10.28 -14.23
C LYS A 84 20.54 -9.70 -14.75
N VAL A 85 20.96 -8.52 -14.28
CA VAL A 85 22.24 -7.93 -14.71
C VAL A 85 23.38 -8.48 -13.87
N ARG A 86 24.45 -8.96 -14.51
CA ARG A 86 25.65 -9.47 -13.83
C ARG A 86 26.69 -8.36 -13.69
N PHE A 87 26.97 -7.93 -12.46
CA PHE A 87 28.03 -6.96 -12.16
C PHE A 87 28.73 -7.30 -10.84
N ARG A 88 29.96 -6.77 -10.66
CA ARG A 88 30.75 -7.02 -9.44
C ARG A 88 30.10 -6.31 -8.26
N GLY A 89 29.91 -7.05 -7.16
CA GLY A 89 29.31 -6.50 -5.93
C GLY A 89 27.78 -6.52 -5.87
N ARG A 90 27.07 -7.05 -6.89
CA ARG A 90 25.60 -7.15 -6.92
C ARG A 90 25.04 -7.74 -5.63
N GLY A 91 25.59 -8.87 -5.18
CA GLY A 91 25.10 -9.54 -3.96
C GLY A 91 25.27 -8.70 -2.71
N PHE A 92 26.42 -8.02 -2.58
CA PHE A 92 26.69 -7.13 -1.46
C PHE A 92 25.76 -5.90 -1.46
N LEU A 93 25.56 -5.26 -2.60
CA LEU A 93 24.64 -4.11 -2.71
C LEU A 93 23.19 -4.52 -2.42
N PHE A 94 22.76 -5.68 -2.92
CA PHE A 94 21.42 -6.19 -2.63
C PHE A 94 21.25 -6.53 -1.14
N TYR A 95 22.29 -7.05 -0.50
CA TYR A 95 22.29 -7.31 0.95
C TYR A 95 22.20 -6.00 1.76
N LEU A 96 22.95 -4.97 1.39
CA LEU A 96 22.83 -3.63 2.00
C LEU A 96 21.41 -3.07 1.83
N TYR A 97 20.82 -3.26 0.67
CA TYR A 97 19.45 -2.83 0.39
C TYR A 97 18.43 -3.50 1.32
N ILE A 98 18.60 -4.80 1.59
CA ILE A 98 17.77 -5.53 2.57
C ILE A 98 17.99 -4.97 3.98
N ILE A 99 19.23 -4.65 4.38
CA ILE A 99 19.49 -4.06 5.70
C ILE A 99 18.76 -2.73 5.86
N VAL A 100 18.80 -1.87 4.84
CA VAL A 100 18.05 -0.59 4.86
C VAL A 100 16.56 -0.82 4.99
N MET A 101 16.00 -1.82 4.30
CA MET A 101 14.59 -2.19 4.42
C MET A 101 14.18 -2.62 5.84
N MET A 102 15.13 -3.20 6.60
CA MET A 102 14.86 -3.64 7.98
C MET A 102 14.99 -2.51 9.01
N MET A 103 15.36 -1.30 8.61
CA MET A 103 15.47 -0.18 9.56
C MET A 103 14.08 0.20 10.08
N PRO A 104 13.91 0.33 11.41
CA PRO A 104 12.65 0.79 11.98
C PRO A 104 12.32 2.19 11.47
N PHE A 105 11.06 2.41 11.12
CA PHE A 105 10.54 3.70 10.68
C PHE A 105 10.94 4.86 11.61
N SER A 106 10.86 4.66 12.93
CA SER A 106 11.22 5.68 13.94
C SER A 106 12.67 6.17 13.83
N VAL A 107 13.58 5.35 13.30
CA VAL A 107 15.00 5.73 13.10
C VAL A 107 15.17 6.60 11.86
N THR A 108 14.37 6.37 10.82
CA THR A 108 14.45 7.08 9.54
C THR A 108 13.71 8.41 9.54
N LEU A 109 12.72 8.57 10.43
CA LEU A 109 11.85 9.75 10.48
C LEU A 109 12.62 11.05 10.80
N LEU A 110 13.54 11.04 11.76
CA LEU A 110 14.30 12.23 12.13
C LEU A 110 15.26 12.69 11.01
N PRO A 111 16.08 11.82 10.40
CA PRO A 111 16.84 12.18 9.20
C PRO A 111 15.99 12.72 8.06
N GLN A 112 14.82 12.12 7.82
CA GLN A 112 13.87 12.57 6.79
C GLN A 112 13.35 13.98 7.08
N TYR A 113 13.02 14.28 8.33
CA TYR A 113 12.60 15.62 8.77
C TYR A 113 13.71 16.67 8.53
N ILE A 114 14.95 16.37 8.95
CA ILE A 114 16.09 17.28 8.77
C ILE A 114 16.32 17.54 7.28
N LEU A 115 16.39 16.47 6.48
CA LEU A 115 16.59 16.58 5.04
C LEU A 115 15.48 17.38 4.36
N SER A 116 14.21 17.13 4.71
CA SER A 116 13.06 17.85 4.14
C SER A 116 13.13 19.35 4.40
N ARG A 117 13.65 19.77 5.57
CA ARG A 117 13.89 21.18 5.88
C ARG A 117 15.06 21.76 5.10
N GLU A 118 16.15 21.02 4.98
CA GLU A 118 17.35 21.50 4.27
C GLU A 118 17.11 21.70 2.77
N ILE A 119 16.35 20.78 2.12
CA ILE A 119 16.04 20.90 0.69
C ILE A 119 14.77 21.71 0.40
N GLY A 120 14.09 22.23 1.44
CA GLY A 120 12.94 23.15 1.30
C GLY A 120 11.63 22.50 0.88
N ILE A 121 11.44 21.20 1.14
CA ILE A 121 10.16 20.48 0.87
C ILE A 121 9.35 20.20 2.14
N TYR A 122 9.82 20.65 3.31
CA TYR A 122 9.07 20.54 4.55
C TYR A 122 7.73 21.25 4.44
N ASP A 123 6.71 20.72 5.11
CA ASP A 123 5.33 21.20 5.08
C ASP A 123 4.70 21.20 3.67
N THR A 124 5.09 20.22 2.85
CA THR A 124 4.49 19.95 1.54
C THR A 124 4.29 18.46 1.31
N PRO A 125 3.38 18.02 0.42
CA PRO A 125 3.24 16.60 0.07
C PRO A 125 4.53 15.95 -0.44
N LEU A 126 5.46 16.72 -0.97
CA LEU A 126 6.76 16.22 -1.46
C LEU A 126 7.64 15.67 -0.33
N SER A 127 7.47 16.13 0.91
CA SER A 127 8.20 15.61 2.06
C SER A 127 7.92 14.13 2.34
N MET A 128 6.74 13.64 1.94
CA MET A 128 6.36 12.22 1.99
C MET A 128 6.60 11.52 0.65
N ILE A 129 6.25 12.17 -0.47
CA ILE A 129 6.32 11.55 -1.80
C ILE A 129 7.76 11.21 -2.17
N LEU A 130 8.69 12.14 -2.01
CA LEU A 130 10.06 11.95 -2.47
C LEU A 130 10.77 10.79 -1.75
N PRO A 131 10.78 10.68 -0.41
CA PRO A 131 11.36 9.52 0.26
C PRO A 131 10.60 8.22 -0.03
N GLY A 132 9.26 8.29 -0.10
CA GLY A 132 8.39 7.16 -0.34
C GLY A 132 8.65 6.46 -1.68
N ILE A 133 8.94 7.20 -2.74
CA ILE A 133 9.29 6.66 -4.06
C ILE A 133 10.48 5.70 -4.00
N PHE A 134 11.40 5.92 -3.07
CA PHE A 134 12.60 5.10 -2.90
C PHE A 134 12.44 4.00 -1.84
N ALA A 135 11.22 3.73 -1.37
CA ALA A 135 10.95 2.66 -0.41
C ALA A 135 11.46 1.30 -0.94
N PRO A 136 12.28 0.57 -0.14
CA PRO A 136 13.02 -0.58 -0.66
C PRO A 136 12.17 -1.84 -0.85
N PHE A 137 11.00 -1.93 -0.23
CA PHE A 137 10.17 -3.12 -0.22
C PHE A 137 9.75 -3.58 -1.62
N ALA A 138 9.26 -2.66 -2.47
CA ALA A 138 8.77 -2.99 -3.80
C ALA A 138 9.90 -3.53 -4.70
N ALA A 139 11.08 -2.91 -4.66
CA ALA A 139 12.23 -3.38 -5.44
C ALA A 139 12.73 -4.75 -4.94
N PHE A 140 12.69 -5.01 -3.64
CA PHE A 140 12.98 -6.33 -3.08
C PHE A 140 12.00 -7.39 -3.60
N LEU A 141 10.69 -7.14 -3.47
CA LEU A 141 9.63 -8.05 -3.91
C LEU A 141 9.79 -8.38 -5.39
N LEU A 142 9.88 -7.37 -6.23
CA LEU A 142 10.02 -7.54 -7.68
C LEU A 142 11.34 -8.23 -8.07
N THR A 143 12.44 -7.97 -7.33
CA THR A 143 13.71 -8.69 -7.54
C THR A 143 13.55 -10.18 -7.31
N GLN A 144 12.84 -10.61 -6.25
CA GLN A 144 12.61 -12.03 -5.98
C GLN A 144 11.75 -12.67 -7.08
N MET A 145 10.71 -11.97 -7.54
CA MET A 145 9.86 -12.47 -8.63
C MET A 145 10.64 -12.56 -9.95
N MET A 146 11.43 -11.54 -10.32
CA MET A 146 12.24 -11.59 -11.53
C MET A 146 13.33 -12.67 -11.47
N LYS A 147 13.89 -12.96 -10.29
CA LYS A 147 14.85 -14.07 -10.12
C LYS A 147 14.24 -15.44 -10.37
N SER A 148 12.95 -15.63 -10.14
CA SER A 148 12.27 -16.91 -10.37
C SER A 148 12.04 -17.22 -11.85
N ILE A 149 12.17 -16.24 -12.74
CA ILE A 149 12.04 -16.45 -14.19
C ILE A 149 13.28 -17.18 -14.69
N PRO A 150 13.15 -18.34 -15.38
CA PRO A 150 14.28 -19.08 -15.93
C PRO A 150 15.10 -18.26 -16.93
N ASP A 151 16.43 -18.41 -16.87
CA ASP A 151 17.34 -17.66 -17.76
C ASP A 151 17.21 -18.13 -19.23
N GLU A 152 16.75 -19.36 -19.48
CA GLU A 152 16.49 -19.91 -20.82
C GLU A 152 15.45 -19.10 -21.59
N ILE A 153 14.42 -18.59 -20.90
CA ILE A 153 13.41 -17.71 -21.52
C ILE A 153 14.08 -16.39 -21.96
N LEU A 154 14.97 -15.87 -21.14
CA LEU A 154 15.66 -14.62 -21.44
C LEU A 154 16.68 -14.77 -22.57
N GLU A 155 17.35 -15.93 -22.67
CA GLU A 155 18.27 -16.25 -23.75
C GLU A 155 17.53 -16.38 -25.08
N ALA A 156 16.35 -17.03 -25.11
CA ALA A 156 15.53 -17.13 -26.32
C ALA A 156 15.11 -15.74 -26.83
N VAL A 157 14.72 -14.84 -25.94
CA VAL A 157 14.32 -13.46 -26.31
C VAL A 157 15.52 -12.61 -26.78
N ARG A 158 16.72 -12.85 -26.24
CA ARG A 158 17.94 -12.18 -26.69
C ARG A 158 18.35 -12.53 -28.12
N LEU A 159 17.84 -13.64 -28.67
CA LEU A 159 18.02 -13.95 -30.10
C LEU A 159 17.17 -13.05 -30.99
N GLU A 160 16.09 -12.48 -30.45
CA GLU A 160 15.19 -11.59 -31.21
C GLU A 160 15.47 -10.09 -30.93
N THR A 161 16.02 -9.75 -29.78
CA THR A 161 16.34 -8.36 -29.41
C THR A 161 17.58 -8.26 -28.54
N ASP A 162 18.56 -7.45 -28.95
CA ASP A 162 19.76 -7.12 -28.18
C ASP A 162 19.51 -6.00 -27.15
N SER A 163 18.32 -5.40 -27.14
CA SER A 163 18.00 -4.28 -26.25
C SER A 163 17.63 -4.75 -24.85
N PRO A 164 18.36 -4.31 -23.79
CA PRO A 164 17.98 -4.54 -22.39
C PRO A 164 16.60 -4.00 -22.05
N TRP A 165 16.20 -2.89 -22.65
CA TRP A 165 14.87 -2.29 -22.49
C TRP A 165 13.78 -3.12 -23.17
N GLY A 166 14.07 -3.72 -24.32
CA GLY A 166 13.16 -4.66 -24.99
C GLY A 166 12.85 -5.86 -24.11
N LEU A 167 13.88 -6.46 -23.50
CA LEU A 167 13.72 -7.56 -22.54
C LEU A 167 12.86 -7.16 -21.34
N LEU A 168 13.09 -5.97 -20.78
CA LEU A 168 12.32 -5.46 -19.65
C LEU A 168 10.85 -5.27 -20.01
N TRP A 169 10.55 -4.57 -21.10
CA TRP A 169 9.19 -4.18 -21.47
C TRP A 169 8.35 -5.32 -22.03
N TYR A 170 8.93 -6.19 -22.87
CA TYR A 170 8.16 -7.21 -23.58
C TYR A 170 8.10 -8.54 -22.84
N VAL A 171 9.02 -8.79 -21.89
CA VAL A 171 9.08 -10.08 -21.18
C VAL A 171 8.93 -9.92 -19.69
N LEU A 172 9.82 -9.15 -19.04
CA LEU A 172 9.86 -9.13 -17.58
C LEU A 172 8.64 -8.43 -16.98
N ILE A 173 8.28 -7.23 -17.45
CA ILE A 173 7.12 -6.49 -16.93
C ILE A 173 5.81 -7.28 -17.09
N PRO A 174 5.48 -7.83 -18.28
CA PRO A 174 4.28 -8.66 -18.42
C PRO A 174 4.27 -9.89 -17.49
N THR A 175 5.42 -10.56 -17.36
CA THR A 175 5.53 -11.77 -16.54
C THR A 175 5.38 -11.47 -15.04
N VAL A 176 5.92 -10.34 -14.54
CA VAL A 176 5.82 -9.96 -13.11
C VAL A 176 4.70 -8.95 -12.86
N ARG A 177 3.80 -8.71 -13.82
CA ARG A 177 2.68 -7.78 -13.67
C ARG A 177 1.88 -7.97 -12.38
N PRO A 178 1.50 -9.21 -11.97
CA PRO A 178 0.80 -9.40 -10.71
C PRO A 178 1.59 -8.88 -9.51
N GLY A 179 2.92 -9.08 -9.50
CA GLY A 179 3.79 -8.56 -8.46
C GLY A 179 3.91 -7.04 -8.47
N ILE A 180 3.91 -6.41 -9.64
CA ILE A 180 3.92 -4.95 -9.77
C ILE A 180 2.64 -4.36 -9.17
N VAL A 181 1.48 -4.92 -9.53
CA VAL A 181 0.19 -4.48 -9.00
C VAL A 181 0.10 -4.71 -7.49
N CYS A 182 0.55 -5.88 -7.02
CA CYS A 182 0.60 -6.19 -5.59
C CYS A 182 1.50 -5.20 -4.83
N ALA A 183 2.71 -4.92 -5.32
CA ALA A 183 3.62 -3.94 -4.72
C ALA A 183 3.00 -2.54 -4.68
N ALA A 184 2.40 -2.10 -5.80
CA ALA A 184 1.71 -0.82 -5.89
C ALA A 184 0.56 -0.70 -4.88
N ALA A 185 -0.27 -1.75 -4.76
CA ALA A 185 -1.40 -1.78 -3.83
C ALA A 185 -0.95 -1.73 -2.36
N LEU A 186 0.11 -2.46 -2.01
CA LEU A 186 0.66 -2.45 -0.65
C LEU A 186 1.25 -1.09 -0.28
N VAL A 187 2.03 -0.48 -1.18
CA VAL A 187 2.58 0.87 -0.98
C VAL A 187 1.46 1.91 -0.92
N PHE A 188 0.44 1.80 -1.78
CA PHE A 188 -0.73 2.66 -1.70
C PHE A 188 -1.41 2.57 -0.34
N ALA A 189 -1.67 1.36 0.17
CA ALA A 189 -2.31 1.15 1.46
C ALA A 189 -1.47 1.69 2.63
N GLU A 190 -0.14 1.56 2.58
CA GLU A 190 0.78 2.10 3.56
C GLU A 190 0.67 3.62 3.65
N TYR A 191 0.81 4.33 2.53
CA TYR A 191 0.75 5.80 2.50
C TYR A 191 -0.67 6.35 2.64
N TRP A 192 -1.69 5.59 2.26
CA TRP A 192 -3.09 5.93 2.52
C TRP A 192 -3.40 6.02 4.01
N ASN A 193 -2.88 5.08 4.80
CA ASN A 193 -3.09 4.98 6.23
C ASN A 193 -2.00 5.68 7.09
N ALA A 194 -1.05 6.37 6.46
CA ALA A 194 0.03 7.02 7.17
C ALA A 194 -0.47 8.16 8.07
N VAL A 195 -0.12 8.13 9.34
CA VAL A 195 -0.45 9.15 10.35
C VAL A 195 0.81 9.76 10.96
N ALA A 196 1.78 8.92 11.32
CA ALA A 196 2.95 9.37 12.07
C ALA A 196 3.90 10.26 11.22
N GLU A 197 4.11 9.90 9.94
CA GLU A 197 4.94 10.70 9.04
C GLU A 197 4.36 12.09 8.76
N PRO A 198 3.07 12.22 8.34
CA PRO A 198 2.50 13.53 8.08
C PRO A 198 2.52 14.44 9.30
N LEU A 199 2.28 13.90 10.51
CA LEU A 199 2.31 14.67 11.75
C LEU A 199 3.70 15.27 12.06
N VAL A 200 4.78 14.68 11.56
CA VAL A 200 6.15 15.18 11.74
C VAL A 200 6.60 16.06 10.57
N LEU A 201 6.16 15.74 9.35
CA LEU A 201 6.66 16.35 8.12
C LEU A 201 5.79 17.49 7.61
N MET A 202 4.56 17.65 8.13
CA MET A 202 3.59 18.66 7.73
C MET A 202 3.06 19.39 8.97
N GLU A 203 3.10 20.72 8.94
CA GLU A 203 2.64 21.58 10.03
C GLU A 203 1.28 22.23 9.69
N SER A 204 1.11 22.59 8.42
CA SER A 204 -0.10 23.26 7.95
C SER A 204 -1.27 22.28 7.85
N ALA A 205 -2.38 22.59 8.51
CA ALA A 205 -3.62 21.79 8.45
C ALA A 205 -4.11 21.55 7.00
N GLU A 206 -3.78 22.44 6.08
CA GLU A 206 -4.15 22.34 4.67
C GLU A 206 -3.39 21.25 3.91
N GLN A 207 -2.22 20.83 4.39
CA GLN A 207 -1.38 19.81 3.78
C GLN A 207 -1.65 18.40 4.32
N LEU A 208 -2.32 18.31 5.47
CA LEU A 208 -2.54 17.02 6.15
C LEU A 208 -3.42 16.08 5.31
N PRO A 209 -3.05 14.78 5.26
CA PRO A 209 -3.88 13.75 4.63
C PRO A 209 -5.07 13.38 5.52
N MET A 210 -6.09 12.74 4.92
CA MET A 210 -7.35 12.41 5.59
C MET A 210 -7.18 11.47 6.79
N ALA A 211 -6.21 10.55 6.76
CA ALA A 211 -5.91 9.67 7.88
C ALA A 211 -5.62 10.44 9.18
N VAL A 212 -4.88 11.55 9.09
CA VAL A 212 -4.59 12.44 10.25
C VAL A 212 -5.83 13.23 10.65
N VAL A 213 -6.58 13.74 9.69
CA VAL A 213 -7.79 14.53 9.95
C VAL A 213 -8.86 13.68 10.63
N LEU A 214 -9.03 12.42 10.23
CA LEU A 214 -9.96 11.49 10.88
C LEU A 214 -9.63 11.24 12.36
N ASP A 215 -8.34 11.20 12.72
CA ASP A 215 -7.91 11.08 14.12
C ASP A 215 -8.31 12.31 14.95
N THR A 216 -8.37 13.48 14.34
CA THR A 216 -8.75 14.75 14.99
C THR A 216 -10.26 15.03 14.98
N VAL A 217 -11.02 14.44 14.05
CA VAL A 217 -12.49 14.52 13.97
C VAL A 217 -13.10 13.58 15.02
N GLY A 218 -12.77 13.82 16.28
CA GLY A 218 -13.32 13.05 17.40
C GLY A 218 -14.82 13.26 17.56
N GLY A 219 -15.60 12.22 17.36
CA GLY A 219 -17.04 12.21 17.57
C GLY A 219 -17.66 10.93 17.04
N ALA A 220 -18.81 10.55 17.61
CA ALA A 220 -19.63 9.44 17.12
C ALA A 220 -20.88 9.99 16.45
N ASP A 221 -20.71 11.00 15.58
CA ASP A 221 -21.79 11.62 14.82
C ASP A 221 -21.83 11.11 13.36
N ALA A 222 -22.93 11.39 12.67
CA ALA A 222 -23.12 10.93 11.30
C ALA A 222 -22.05 11.49 10.33
N ALA A 223 -21.55 12.70 10.57
CA ALA A 223 -20.53 13.33 9.74
C ALA A 223 -19.18 12.61 9.86
N ALA A 224 -18.75 12.26 11.09
CA ALA A 224 -17.54 11.49 11.33
C ALA A 224 -17.61 10.10 10.68
N TYR A 225 -18.71 9.39 10.88
CA TYR A 225 -18.92 8.07 10.24
C TYR A 225 -18.93 8.15 8.72
N THR A 226 -19.54 9.20 8.14
CA THR A 226 -19.53 9.44 6.70
C THR A 226 -18.11 9.65 6.17
N ALA A 227 -17.30 10.44 6.86
CA ALA A 227 -15.90 10.67 6.50
C ALA A 227 -15.08 9.36 6.52
N VAL A 228 -15.29 8.50 7.52
CA VAL A 228 -14.66 7.17 7.60
C VAL A 228 -15.08 6.28 6.43
N ILE A 229 -16.38 6.24 6.07
CA ILE A 229 -16.86 5.43 4.95
C ILE A 229 -16.24 5.88 3.64
N LEU A 230 -16.23 7.19 3.38
CA LEU A 230 -15.63 7.74 2.17
C LEU A 230 -14.12 7.47 2.11
N PHE A 231 -13.43 7.56 3.25
CA PHE A 231 -12.02 7.20 3.35
C PHE A 231 -11.79 5.71 3.05
N CYS A 232 -12.59 4.81 3.61
CA CYS A 232 -12.47 3.37 3.36
C CYS A 232 -12.89 2.96 1.95
N ALA A 233 -13.77 3.69 1.29
CA ALA A 233 -14.28 3.36 -0.03
C ALA A 233 -13.17 3.32 -1.10
N VAL A 234 -12.19 4.22 -1.03
CA VAL A 234 -11.11 4.30 -2.03
C VAL A 234 -10.23 3.06 -2.04
N PRO A 235 -9.61 2.63 -0.92
CA PRO A 235 -8.81 1.40 -0.92
C PRO A 235 -9.66 0.15 -1.20
N LEU A 236 -10.90 0.07 -0.69
CA LEU A 236 -11.78 -1.06 -0.97
C LEU A 236 -12.07 -1.19 -2.47
N PHE A 237 -12.35 -0.08 -3.16
CA PHE A 237 -12.54 -0.08 -4.60
C PHE A 237 -11.27 -0.54 -5.34
N LEU A 238 -10.11 0.00 -4.98
CA LEU A 238 -8.83 -0.39 -5.59
C LEU A 238 -8.52 -1.87 -5.37
N PHE A 239 -8.66 -2.36 -4.13
CA PHE A 239 -8.41 -3.77 -3.81
C PHE A 239 -9.40 -4.70 -4.51
N SER A 240 -10.68 -4.34 -4.60
CA SER A 240 -11.69 -5.14 -5.33
C SER A 240 -11.42 -5.18 -6.83
N TYR A 241 -10.92 -4.07 -7.40
CA TYR A 241 -10.61 -4.01 -8.82
C TYR A 241 -9.37 -4.84 -9.20
N PHE A 242 -8.36 -4.86 -8.33
CA PHE A 242 -7.10 -5.58 -8.55
C PHE A 242 -6.98 -6.89 -7.75
N GLU A 243 -8.11 -7.45 -7.28
CA GLU A 243 -8.12 -8.65 -6.42
C GLU A 243 -7.32 -9.80 -7.01
N THR A 244 -7.52 -10.10 -8.30
CA THR A 244 -6.86 -11.21 -8.98
C THR A 244 -5.34 -11.03 -9.01
N GLU A 245 -4.87 -9.87 -9.45
CA GLU A 245 -3.44 -9.58 -9.53
C GLU A 245 -2.77 -9.55 -8.15
N ILE A 246 -3.46 -9.01 -7.13
CA ILE A 246 -2.95 -8.97 -5.75
C ILE A 246 -2.82 -10.40 -5.21
N MET A 247 -3.82 -11.24 -5.41
CA MET A 247 -3.81 -12.64 -4.97
C MET A 247 -2.73 -13.46 -5.69
N GLU A 248 -2.57 -13.27 -6.99
CA GLU A 248 -1.50 -13.91 -7.77
C GLU A 248 -0.11 -13.42 -7.33
N GLY A 249 0.05 -12.11 -7.11
CA GLY A 249 1.30 -11.52 -6.64
C GLY A 249 1.73 -12.04 -5.28
N LEU A 250 0.80 -12.18 -4.33
CA LEU A 250 1.03 -12.78 -3.02
C LEU A 250 1.23 -14.30 -3.11
N GLY A 251 0.51 -14.97 -4.01
CA GLY A 251 0.57 -16.43 -4.22
C GLY A 251 1.88 -16.90 -4.84
N ALA A 252 2.53 -16.08 -5.65
CA ALA A 252 3.84 -16.39 -6.25
C ALA A 252 4.94 -16.69 -5.21
N TYR A 253 4.74 -16.28 -3.95
CA TYR A 253 5.61 -16.62 -2.81
C TYR A 253 5.36 -18.02 -2.23
N ARG A 254 4.21 -18.65 -2.52
CA ARG A 254 3.83 -19.96 -1.93
C ARG A 254 4.33 -21.19 -2.70
N LEU A 255 4.93 -21.00 -3.86
CA LEU A 255 5.31 -22.11 -4.76
C LEU A 255 6.82 -22.44 -4.75
N LYS A 256 7.51 -22.20 -3.62
CA LYS A 256 8.85 -22.75 -3.38
C LYS A 256 8.92 -23.54 -2.10
#